data_81be738f26fda5b50a8895e252b7ff50
#
_entry.id   81be738f26fda5b50a8895e252b7ff50
#
_cell.length_a   1.000
_cell.length_b   1.000
_cell.length_c   1.000
_cell.angle_alpha   90.00
_cell.angle_beta   90.00
_cell.angle_gamma   90.00
#
_symmetry.space_group_name_H-M   'P 1'
#
loop_
_entity.id
_entity.type
_entity.pdbx_description
1 polymer ?
#
loop_
_entity_poly.entity_id
_entity_poly.type
_entity_poly.pdbx_seq_one_letter_code
_entity_poly.pdbx_strand_id
1 'polypeptide(L)'
;MFKRRQRGSVTRVFYAGDVHGSRVCWKKFVNAAAHYPADALVMGGDLTGKALVPIVREGDGSYSARVIGEERVAQTAEELDEMQRAISTSGMYPLIVDADEARALAGDAGRRDEAFERALLDELRLWVRFADERLAGSGTRAYVIPGNDDPWSIDEVLASGASVEACDEQVKMLGPHEMVSFGFSNRTPWDTPRELDEDEIYSRLRRLTDQLETPGRAIFNIHVPPYESSLDTAFEVDEELRYVMKGGRPHEVPTGSPAVRQLIEEVQPLLSLHGHIHESKGVTRIGRTVAINPGSDYGSGHLDGCLVHIAADRVVNHYLVSG
;
A
#
# COMPACT_ATOMS: atom_id res chain seq x y z
N MET A 1 -21.02 26.65 -38.27
CA MET A 1 -19.79 26.87 -37.48
C MET A 1 -19.90 26.01 -36.23
N PHE A 2 -19.38 24.77 -36.24
CA PHE A 2 -19.46 23.84 -35.11
C PHE A 2 -18.44 24.27 -34.08
N LYS A 3 -18.91 24.73 -32.90
CA LYS A 3 -18.04 24.97 -31.71
C LYS A 3 -17.33 23.64 -31.37
N ARG A 4 -16.03 23.57 -31.59
CA ARG A 4 -15.15 22.54 -31.10
C ARG A 4 -15.31 22.53 -29.58
N ARG A 5 -16.05 21.55 -29.01
CA ARG A 5 -16.04 21.30 -27.56
C ARG A 5 -14.57 21.13 -27.17
N GLN A 6 -14.05 22.04 -26.33
CA GLN A 6 -12.79 21.81 -25.64
C GLN A 6 -12.97 20.46 -24.92
N ARG A 7 -12.24 19.45 -25.36
CA ARG A 7 -12.08 18.20 -24.58
C ARG A 7 -11.40 18.65 -23.29
N GLY A 8 -12.14 18.64 -22.17
CA GLY A 8 -11.56 18.87 -20.84
C GLY A 8 -10.35 17.96 -20.66
N SER A 9 -9.31 18.47 -20.06
CA SER A 9 -8.11 17.68 -19.73
C SER A 9 -8.53 16.46 -18.88
N VAL A 10 -8.06 15.29 -19.25
CA VAL A 10 -8.24 14.05 -18.48
C VAL A 10 -7.00 13.87 -17.63
N THR A 11 -7.18 13.74 -16.33
CA THR A 11 -6.11 13.38 -15.39
C THR A 11 -5.98 11.86 -15.35
N ARG A 12 -4.76 11.35 -15.53
CA ARG A 12 -4.43 9.93 -15.49
C ARG A 12 -3.74 9.62 -14.16
N VAL A 13 -4.37 8.79 -13.37
CA VAL A 13 -3.88 8.37 -12.07
C VAL A 13 -3.53 6.89 -12.12
N PHE A 14 -2.32 6.53 -11.69
CA PHE A 14 -1.99 5.15 -11.41
C PHE A 14 -2.06 4.95 -9.90
N TYR A 15 -2.87 4.00 -9.48
CA TYR A 15 -3.09 3.62 -8.09
C TYR A 15 -2.59 2.22 -7.81
N ALA A 16 -1.94 2.01 -6.66
CA ALA A 16 -1.62 0.72 -6.07
C ALA A 16 -1.58 0.84 -4.54
N GLY A 17 -1.65 -0.27 -3.84
CA GLY A 17 -1.50 -0.36 -2.39
C GLY A 17 -0.81 -1.67 -2.00
N ASP A 18 -0.62 -1.87 -0.69
CA ASP A 18 -0.28 -3.16 -0.08
C ASP A 18 0.97 -3.80 -0.68
N VAL A 19 2.07 -3.04 -0.75
CA VAL A 19 3.34 -3.52 -1.30
C VAL A 19 4.22 -4.22 -0.26
N HIS A 20 3.91 -4.08 1.02
CA HIS A 20 4.46 -4.79 2.17
C HIS A 20 5.97 -5.10 2.08
N GLY A 21 6.78 -4.07 1.88
CA GLY A 21 8.25 -4.20 1.82
C GLY A 21 8.78 -4.75 0.49
N SER A 22 7.95 -5.04 -0.50
CA SER A 22 8.40 -5.55 -1.80
C SER A 22 9.08 -4.47 -2.63
N ARG A 23 10.42 -4.50 -2.63
CA ARG A 23 11.24 -3.58 -3.42
C ARG A 23 10.91 -3.62 -4.91
N VAL A 24 10.52 -4.76 -5.41
CA VAL A 24 10.14 -4.94 -6.82
C VAL A 24 8.84 -4.23 -7.10
N CYS A 25 7.83 -4.40 -6.24
CA CYS A 25 6.53 -3.74 -6.39
C CYS A 25 6.66 -2.22 -6.29
N TRP A 26 7.44 -1.69 -5.32
CA TRP A 26 7.71 -0.26 -5.25
C TRP A 26 8.36 0.29 -6.53
N LYS A 27 9.39 -0.39 -7.06
CA LYS A 27 10.04 0.04 -8.32
C LYS A 27 9.07 0.03 -9.50
N LYS A 28 8.19 -0.98 -9.59
CA LYS A 28 7.14 -1.05 -10.62
C LYS A 28 6.14 0.09 -10.46
N PHE A 29 5.70 0.40 -9.23
CA PHE A 29 4.83 1.53 -8.93
C PHE A 29 5.42 2.85 -9.42
N VAL A 30 6.64 3.17 -9.05
CA VAL A 30 7.30 4.42 -9.47
C VAL A 30 7.49 4.46 -11.00
N ASN A 31 7.88 3.34 -11.63
CA ASN A 31 8.04 3.24 -13.07
C ASN A 31 6.72 3.31 -13.86
N ALA A 32 5.58 3.05 -13.20
CA ALA A 32 4.26 3.18 -13.82
C ALA A 32 3.99 4.61 -14.34
N ALA A 33 4.61 5.63 -13.75
CA ALA A 33 4.55 7.01 -14.23
C ALA A 33 4.93 7.13 -15.71
N ALA A 34 6.02 6.50 -16.10
CA ALA A 34 6.49 6.52 -17.49
C ALA A 34 5.78 5.47 -18.36
N HIS A 35 5.48 4.29 -17.79
CA HIS A 35 4.88 3.18 -18.54
C HIS A 35 3.45 3.50 -18.99
N TYR A 36 2.64 4.11 -18.12
CA TYR A 36 1.24 4.47 -18.40
C TYR A 36 1.03 5.96 -18.70
N PRO A 37 2.05 6.74 -19.02
CA PRO A 37 2.13 8.21 -18.96
C PRO A 37 1.14 8.83 -17.95
N ALA A 38 1.28 8.38 -16.66
CA ALA A 38 0.41 8.85 -15.59
C ALA A 38 0.80 10.27 -15.14
N ASP A 39 -0.22 11.10 -14.90
CA ASP A 39 -0.05 12.47 -14.41
C ASP A 39 0.24 12.48 -12.89
N ALA A 40 -0.24 11.45 -12.18
CA ALA A 40 0.01 11.24 -10.76
C ALA A 40 0.08 9.75 -10.41
N LEU A 41 0.89 9.42 -9.40
CA LEU A 41 0.90 8.12 -8.74
C LEU A 41 0.25 8.26 -7.36
N VAL A 42 -0.56 7.28 -6.97
CA VAL A 42 -1.21 7.24 -5.64
C VAL A 42 -0.95 5.87 -5.01
N MET A 43 -0.35 5.89 -3.83
CA MET A 43 -0.07 4.69 -3.03
C MET A 43 -1.00 4.66 -1.83
N GLY A 44 -1.80 3.60 -1.75
CA GLY A 44 -2.92 3.45 -0.83
C GLY A 44 -2.59 2.80 0.51
N GLY A 45 -1.32 2.74 0.91
CA GLY A 45 -0.93 2.23 2.23
C GLY A 45 -0.26 0.85 2.21
N ASP A 46 0.07 0.38 3.40
CA ASP A 46 0.77 -0.88 3.69
C ASP A 46 2.07 -1.02 2.89
N LEU A 47 2.98 -0.08 3.18
CA LEU A 47 4.26 0.06 2.50
C LEU A 47 5.29 -0.94 3.01
N THR A 48 5.26 -1.22 4.34
CA THR A 48 6.37 -1.87 5.02
C THR A 48 6.20 -3.38 5.11
N GLY A 49 7.33 -4.09 5.10
CA GLY A 49 7.38 -5.54 5.23
C GLY A 49 7.24 -6.00 6.69
N LYS A 50 6.99 -7.29 6.87
CA LYS A 50 6.60 -7.87 8.16
C LYS A 50 7.70 -8.68 8.86
N ALA A 51 8.86 -8.89 8.24
CA ALA A 51 9.88 -9.77 8.79
C ALA A 51 11.32 -9.36 8.44
N LEU A 52 12.21 -9.53 9.43
CA LEU A 52 13.66 -9.50 9.24
C LEU A 52 14.16 -10.93 8.97
N VAL A 53 15.00 -11.10 7.96
CA VAL A 53 15.62 -12.38 7.65
C VAL A 53 17.13 -12.27 7.84
N PRO A 54 17.68 -12.82 8.95
CA PRO A 54 19.11 -12.89 9.14
C PRO A 54 19.76 -13.82 8.11
N ILE A 55 20.79 -13.31 7.43
CA ILE A 55 21.66 -14.07 6.54
C ILE A 55 22.98 -14.25 7.29
N VAL A 56 23.25 -15.47 7.73
CA VAL A 56 24.41 -15.76 8.59
C VAL A 56 25.63 -16.03 7.72
N ARG A 57 26.71 -15.28 8.00
CA ARG A 57 28.01 -15.58 7.43
C ARG A 57 28.65 -16.75 8.18
N GLU A 58 28.91 -17.84 7.48
CA GLU A 58 29.50 -19.04 8.03
C GLU A 58 31.03 -18.98 8.08
N GLY A 59 31.65 -19.87 8.88
CA GLY A 59 33.09 -19.91 9.07
C GLY A 59 33.91 -20.33 7.83
N ASP A 60 33.27 -20.94 6.85
CA ASP A 60 33.86 -21.32 5.55
C ASP A 60 33.71 -20.22 4.47
N GLY A 61 33.08 -19.10 4.83
CA GLY A 61 32.85 -17.96 3.95
C GLY A 61 31.54 -18.03 3.16
N SER A 62 30.75 -19.09 3.31
CA SER A 62 29.38 -19.18 2.77
C SER A 62 28.40 -18.35 3.59
N TYR A 63 27.17 -18.24 3.10
CA TYR A 63 26.06 -17.55 3.77
C TYR A 63 24.85 -18.48 3.84
N SER A 64 24.18 -18.53 4.98
CA SER A 64 22.96 -19.31 5.18
C SER A 64 21.82 -18.45 5.67
N ALA A 65 20.60 -18.74 5.23
CA ALA A 65 19.39 -18.08 5.70
C ALA A 65 18.20 -19.03 5.69
N ARG A 66 17.25 -18.82 6.61
CA ARG A 66 15.97 -19.52 6.58
C ARG A 66 14.90 -18.60 5.99
N VAL A 67 14.46 -18.89 4.78
CA VAL A 67 13.50 -18.09 4.02
C VAL A 67 12.20 -18.87 3.85
N ILE A 68 11.10 -18.40 4.43
CA ILE A 68 9.77 -19.05 4.38
C ILE A 68 9.85 -20.54 4.76
N GLY A 69 10.59 -20.83 5.84
CA GLY A 69 10.75 -22.18 6.36
C GLY A 69 11.79 -23.06 5.64
N GLU A 70 12.32 -22.64 4.50
CA GLU A 70 13.37 -23.33 3.76
C GLU A 70 14.75 -22.78 4.10
N GLU A 71 15.72 -23.67 4.26
CA GLU A 71 17.12 -23.30 4.40
C GLU A 71 17.73 -23.04 3.02
N ARG A 72 18.39 -21.89 2.86
CA ARG A 72 19.11 -21.51 1.65
C ARG A 72 20.56 -21.23 1.97
N VAL A 73 21.46 -21.63 1.08
CA VAL A 73 22.89 -21.40 1.20
C VAL A 73 23.39 -20.69 -0.05
N ALA A 74 24.25 -19.69 0.13
CA ALA A 74 24.95 -18.98 -0.94
C ALA A 74 26.46 -19.15 -0.74
N GLN A 75 27.16 -19.58 -1.77
CA GLN A 75 28.61 -19.83 -1.75
C GLN A 75 29.39 -18.74 -2.50
N THR A 76 28.72 -17.97 -3.33
CA THR A 76 29.29 -16.87 -4.12
C THR A 76 28.58 -15.54 -3.83
N ALA A 77 29.22 -14.43 -4.23
CA ALA A 77 28.62 -13.11 -4.11
C ALA A 77 27.34 -12.98 -4.95
N GLU A 78 27.29 -13.61 -6.13
CA GLU A 78 26.15 -13.61 -7.03
C GLU A 78 24.98 -14.36 -6.40
N GLU A 79 25.21 -15.53 -5.78
CA GLU A 79 24.19 -16.30 -5.07
C GLU A 79 23.67 -15.54 -3.82
N LEU A 80 24.55 -14.83 -3.11
CA LEU A 80 24.15 -13.96 -2.01
C LEU A 80 23.24 -12.82 -2.49
N ASP A 81 23.60 -12.16 -3.57
CA ASP A 81 22.78 -11.12 -4.19
C ASP A 81 21.40 -11.65 -4.65
N GLU A 82 21.36 -12.88 -5.18
CA GLU A 82 20.11 -13.54 -5.54
C GLU A 82 19.26 -13.85 -4.31
N MET A 83 19.86 -14.36 -3.24
CA MET A 83 19.20 -14.61 -1.97
C MET A 83 18.60 -13.30 -1.38
N GLN A 84 19.37 -12.23 -1.32
CA GLN A 84 18.90 -10.93 -0.83
C GLN A 84 17.77 -10.38 -1.70
N ARG A 85 17.88 -10.51 -3.03
CA ARG A 85 16.80 -10.08 -3.95
C ARG A 85 15.53 -10.90 -3.74
N ALA A 86 15.63 -12.20 -3.57
CA ALA A 86 14.47 -13.08 -3.32
C ALA A 86 13.75 -12.68 -2.01
N ILE A 87 14.52 -12.46 -0.93
CA ILE A 87 13.98 -11.98 0.36
C ILE A 87 13.27 -10.64 0.19
N SER A 88 13.92 -9.66 -0.45
CA SER A 88 13.33 -8.32 -0.65
C SER A 88 12.14 -8.31 -1.61
N THR A 89 12.06 -9.26 -2.56
CA THR A 89 10.91 -9.41 -3.45
C THR A 89 9.68 -9.86 -2.68
N SER A 90 9.88 -10.77 -1.71
CA SER A 90 8.80 -11.29 -0.87
C SER A 90 8.38 -10.32 0.27
N GLY A 91 8.86 -9.09 0.27
CA GLY A 91 8.49 -8.09 1.29
C GLY A 91 9.19 -8.27 2.63
N MET A 92 10.31 -9.00 2.68
CA MET A 92 11.10 -9.18 3.91
C MET A 92 12.42 -8.41 3.82
N TYR A 93 13.05 -8.15 4.96
CA TYR A 93 14.30 -7.37 5.05
C TYR A 93 15.49 -8.31 5.28
N PRO A 94 16.41 -8.47 4.32
CA PRO A 94 17.63 -9.26 4.51
C PRO A 94 18.63 -8.49 5.39
N LEU A 95 19.20 -9.16 6.40
CA LEU A 95 20.26 -8.61 7.24
C LEU A 95 21.44 -9.59 7.32
N ILE A 96 22.59 -9.20 6.79
CA ILE A 96 23.82 -10.02 6.90
C ILE A 96 24.38 -9.85 8.31
N VAL A 97 24.59 -10.97 8.99
CA VAL A 97 25.08 -11.04 10.38
C VAL A 97 26.13 -12.15 10.52
N ASP A 98 26.91 -12.11 11.57
CA ASP A 98 27.69 -13.27 11.98
C ASP A 98 26.88 -14.24 12.88
N ALA A 99 27.46 -15.39 13.22
CA ALA A 99 26.77 -16.40 14.02
C ALA A 99 26.44 -15.93 15.46
N ASP A 100 27.25 -15.05 16.04
CA ASP A 100 27.02 -14.52 17.38
C ASP A 100 25.85 -13.51 17.38
N GLU A 101 25.84 -12.61 16.40
CA GLU A 101 24.75 -11.67 16.22
C GLU A 101 23.42 -12.38 15.88
N ALA A 102 23.46 -13.41 15.03
CA ALA A 102 22.27 -14.22 14.73
C ALA A 102 21.68 -14.85 15.99
N ARG A 103 22.54 -15.38 16.89
CA ARG A 103 22.10 -15.92 18.20
C ARG A 103 21.55 -14.83 19.11
N ALA A 104 22.17 -13.66 19.12
CA ALA A 104 21.70 -12.54 19.91
C ALA A 104 20.30 -12.06 19.47
N LEU A 105 20.08 -11.94 18.14
CA LEU A 105 18.77 -11.58 17.57
C LEU A 105 17.70 -12.65 17.87
N ALA A 106 18.08 -13.93 17.86
CA ALA A 106 17.16 -15.03 18.16
C ALA A 106 16.78 -15.08 19.66
N GLY A 107 17.71 -14.70 20.55
CA GLY A 107 17.54 -14.76 22.00
C GLY A 107 16.96 -13.49 22.65
N ASP A 108 16.94 -12.36 21.94
CA ASP A 108 16.53 -11.06 22.47
C ASP A 108 15.53 -10.39 21.51
N ALA A 109 14.26 -10.30 21.94
CA ALA A 109 13.18 -9.70 21.16
C ALA A 109 13.44 -8.20 20.93
N GLY A 110 13.90 -7.45 21.93
CA GLY A 110 14.17 -6.02 21.79
C GLY A 110 15.24 -5.73 20.73
N ARG A 111 16.33 -6.49 20.74
CA ARG A 111 17.38 -6.40 19.71
C ARG A 111 16.85 -6.72 18.32
N ARG A 112 16.01 -7.73 18.21
CA ARG A 112 15.39 -8.09 16.93
C ARG A 112 14.48 -6.99 16.43
N ASP A 113 13.65 -6.40 17.30
CA ASP A 113 12.73 -5.34 16.95
C ASP A 113 13.48 -4.06 16.52
N GLU A 114 14.56 -3.69 17.23
CA GLU A 114 15.44 -2.58 16.83
C GLU A 114 16.11 -2.83 15.48
N ALA A 115 16.59 -4.05 15.22
CA ALA A 115 17.21 -4.41 13.96
C ALA A 115 16.19 -4.41 12.81
N PHE A 116 14.97 -4.89 13.05
CA PHE A 116 13.87 -4.87 12.10
C PHE A 116 13.48 -3.43 11.76
N GLU A 117 13.24 -2.58 12.75
CA GLU A 117 12.87 -1.19 12.51
C GLU A 117 13.95 -0.44 11.73
N ARG A 118 15.23 -0.65 12.05
CA ARG A 118 16.36 -0.06 11.33
C ARG A 118 16.37 -0.51 9.87
N ALA A 119 16.23 -1.82 9.60
CA ALA A 119 16.23 -2.36 8.25
C ALA A 119 15.04 -1.83 7.43
N LEU A 120 13.86 -1.72 8.04
CA LEU A 120 12.66 -1.16 7.47
C LEU A 120 12.87 0.31 7.06
N LEU A 121 13.36 1.15 7.98
CA LEU A 121 13.58 2.57 7.71
C LEU A 121 14.68 2.79 6.66
N ASP A 122 15.74 1.99 6.67
CA ASP A 122 16.81 2.08 5.67
C ASP A 122 16.29 1.71 4.27
N GLU A 123 15.46 0.67 4.17
CA GLU A 123 14.82 0.30 2.90
C GLU A 123 13.88 1.40 2.41
N LEU A 124 13.04 1.95 3.29
CA LEU A 124 12.13 3.03 2.91
C LEU A 124 12.87 4.29 2.45
N ARG A 125 14.01 4.64 3.08
CA ARG A 125 14.88 5.74 2.61
C ARG A 125 15.42 5.48 1.20
N LEU A 126 15.75 4.21 0.88
CA LEU A 126 16.14 3.83 -0.50
C LEU A 126 14.97 4.00 -1.47
N TRP A 127 13.76 3.67 -1.05
CA TRP A 127 12.55 3.80 -1.86
C TRP A 127 12.22 5.26 -2.18
N VAL A 128 12.28 6.14 -1.18
CA VAL A 128 12.05 7.58 -1.36
C VAL A 128 13.09 8.16 -2.32
N ARG A 129 14.38 7.87 -2.12
CA ARG A 129 15.44 8.30 -3.04
C ARG A 129 15.21 7.81 -4.46
N PHE A 130 14.88 6.55 -4.64
CA PHE A 130 14.58 5.99 -5.97
C PHE A 130 13.41 6.71 -6.65
N ALA A 131 12.35 7.03 -5.90
CA ALA A 131 11.21 7.78 -6.43
C ALA A 131 11.65 9.22 -6.83
N ASP A 132 12.42 9.91 -5.99
CA ASP A 132 12.93 11.24 -6.27
C ASP A 132 13.79 11.27 -7.53
N GLU A 133 14.72 10.34 -7.66
CA GLU A 133 15.58 10.22 -8.84
C GLU A 133 14.79 9.92 -10.11
N ARG A 134 13.81 9.01 -10.00
CA ARG A 134 13.06 8.50 -11.16
C ARG A 134 12.01 9.48 -11.66
N LEU A 135 11.40 10.24 -10.75
CA LEU A 135 10.35 11.21 -11.05
C LEU A 135 10.88 12.63 -11.28
N ALA A 136 12.19 12.86 -11.05
CA ALA A 136 12.81 14.16 -11.25
C ALA A 136 12.54 14.71 -12.66
N GLY A 137 12.04 15.94 -12.74
CA GLY A 137 11.75 16.63 -14.00
C GLY A 137 10.56 16.09 -14.80
N SER A 138 9.88 15.02 -14.36
CA SER A 138 8.71 14.46 -15.06
C SER A 138 7.44 15.30 -14.87
N GLY A 139 7.37 16.07 -13.78
CA GLY A 139 6.14 16.73 -13.32
C GLY A 139 5.16 15.81 -12.59
N THR A 140 5.41 14.50 -12.57
CA THR A 140 4.60 13.52 -11.82
C THR A 140 5.01 13.48 -10.36
N ARG A 141 4.04 13.44 -9.44
CA ARG A 141 4.24 13.22 -8.01
C ARG A 141 3.68 11.88 -7.58
N ALA A 142 4.27 11.29 -6.54
CA ALA A 142 3.75 10.13 -5.86
C ALA A 142 3.11 10.57 -4.53
N TYR A 143 1.78 10.53 -4.46
CA TYR A 143 1.01 10.76 -3.23
C TYR A 143 0.97 9.45 -2.46
N VAL A 144 1.44 9.47 -1.23
CA VAL A 144 1.65 8.25 -0.44
C VAL A 144 1.01 8.40 0.93
N ILE A 145 0.24 7.40 1.33
CA ILE A 145 -0.22 7.24 2.71
C ILE A 145 0.39 5.97 3.31
N PRO A 146 0.56 5.90 4.64
CA PRO A 146 0.74 4.62 5.32
C PRO A 146 -0.54 3.80 5.27
N GLY A 147 -0.47 2.50 5.61
CA GLY A 147 -1.61 1.66 5.90
C GLY A 147 -1.65 1.25 7.37
N ASN A 148 -2.56 0.37 7.74
CA ASN A 148 -2.70 -0.04 9.14
C ASN A 148 -1.49 -0.80 9.68
N ASP A 149 -0.77 -1.55 8.86
CA ASP A 149 0.42 -2.31 9.23
C ASP A 149 1.68 -1.43 9.41
N ASP A 150 1.66 -0.19 8.93
CA ASP A 150 2.83 0.67 8.88
C ASP A 150 3.11 1.34 10.24
N PRO A 151 4.34 1.22 10.79
CA PRO A 151 4.70 1.87 12.05
C PRO A 151 4.78 3.40 11.90
N TRP A 152 4.59 4.12 13.00
CA TRP A 152 4.63 5.58 13.03
C TRP A 152 5.99 6.18 12.61
N SER A 153 7.07 5.44 12.80
CA SER A 153 8.43 5.86 12.48
C SER A 153 8.67 6.11 10.98
N ILE A 154 7.79 5.63 10.09
CA ILE A 154 7.94 5.87 8.64
C ILE A 154 7.54 7.28 8.21
N ASP A 155 6.73 7.99 8.98
CA ASP A 155 6.14 9.27 8.58
C ASP A 155 7.20 10.32 8.26
N GLU A 156 8.27 10.42 9.08
CA GLU A 156 9.38 11.33 8.83
C GLU A 156 10.15 10.99 7.56
N VAL A 157 10.31 9.69 7.25
CA VAL A 157 11.00 9.25 6.04
C VAL A 157 10.18 9.60 4.81
N LEU A 158 8.87 9.36 4.82
CA LEU A 158 7.98 9.73 3.72
C LEU A 158 7.95 11.24 3.49
N ALA A 159 7.92 12.03 4.57
CA ALA A 159 7.93 13.49 4.49
C ALA A 159 9.23 14.08 3.97
N SER A 160 10.34 13.32 3.92
CA SER A 160 11.63 13.77 3.42
C SER A 160 11.76 13.78 1.91
N GLY A 161 10.84 13.17 1.18
CA GLY A 161 10.88 13.05 -0.28
C GLY A 161 10.60 14.35 -1.01
N ALA A 162 11.25 14.56 -2.15
CA ALA A 162 11.01 15.70 -3.03
C ALA A 162 9.90 15.43 -4.05
N SER A 163 9.77 14.19 -4.52
CA SER A 163 8.73 13.73 -5.46
C SER A 163 7.68 12.84 -4.79
N VAL A 164 7.98 12.35 -3.59
CA VAL A 164 7.02 11.66 -2.70
C VAL A 164 6.33 12.71 -1.85
N GLU A 165 5.01 12.71 -1.85
CA GLU A 165 4.18 13.60 -1.03
C GLU A 165 3.41 12.77 -0.01
N ALA A 166 3.87 12.78 1.25
CA ALA A 166 3.13 12.20 2.37
C ALA A 166 1.84 12.98 2.57
N CYS A 167 0.71 12.31 2.49
CA CYS A 167 -0.58 12.98 2.45
C CYS A 167 -1.64 12.37 3.39
N ASP A 168 -1.22 11.54 4.36
CA ASP A 168 -2.14 10.95 5.34
C ASP A 168 -2.86 12.03 6.16
N GLU A 169 -4.16 11.82 6.41
CA GLU A 169 -5.06 12.76 7.07
C GLU A 169 -5.03 14.19 6.47
N GLN A 170 -4.89 14.30 5.14
CA GLN A 170 -4.82 15.58 4.43
C GLN A 170 -5.75 15.62 3.23
N VAL A 171 -6.11 16.84 2.85
CA VAL A 171 -6.71 17.14 1.55
C VAL A 171 -5.65 17.74 0.64
N LYS A 172 -5.38 17.11 -0.49
CA LYS A 172 -4.39 17.55 -1.48
C LYS A 172 -5.03 17.74 -2.84
N MET A 173 -4.43 18.62 -3.64
CA MET A 173 -4.85 18.76 -5.04
C MET A 173 -4.17 17.71 -5.92
N LEU A 174 -4.96 16.90 -6.61
CA LEU A 174 -4.53 15.98 -7.65
C LEU A 174 -5.08 16.46 -9.00
N GLY A 175 -4.28 17.22 -9.74
CA GLY A 175 -4.76 17.96 -10.89
C GLY A 175 -5.87 18.95 -10.51
N PRO A 176 -7.07 18.90 -11.12
CA PRO A 176 -8.20 19.74 -10.76
C PRO A 176 -9.10 19.17 -9.65
N HIS A 177 -8.72 18.05 -9.05
CA HIS A 177 -9.52 17.35 -8.05
C HIS A 177 -8.90 17.48 -6.65
N GLU A 178 -9.75 17.67 -5.66
CA GLU A 178 -9.38 17.55 -4.25
C GLU A 178 -9.31 16.04 -3.92
N MET A 179 -8.23 15.60 -3.28
CA MET A 179 -8.06 14.22 -2.83
C MET A 179 -7.98 14.19 -1.31
N VAL A 180 -8.93 13.52 -0.68
CA VAL A 180 -8.91 13.15 0.74
C VAL A 180 -8.10 11.88 0.88
N SER A 181 -7.12 11.88 1.78
CA SER A 181 -6.26 10.71 2.04
C SER A 181 -6.33 10.30 3.49
N PHE A 182 -6.43 8.96 3.75
CA PHE A 182 -6.60 8.40 5.09
C PHE A 182 -6.07 6.97 5.16
N GLY A 183 -5.04 6.75 5.98
CA GLY A 183 -4.27 5.51 6.03
C GLY A 183 -4.72 4.50 7.10
N PHE A 184 -5.66 4.85 7.95
CA PHE A 184 -6.12 3.96 9.03
C PHE A 184 -7.13 2.93 8.52
N SER A 185 -7.20 1.79 9.24
CA SER A 185 -8.27 0.82 9.12
C SER A 185 -9.15 0.77 10.37
N ASN A 186 -10.29 0.08 10.27
CA ASN A 186 -11.05 -0.38 11.42
C ASN A 186 -10.29 -1.52 12.14
N ARG A 187 -10.78 -1.89 13.31
CA ARG A 187 -10.15 -2.94 14.14
C ARG A 187 -10.07 -4.27 13.41
N THR A 188 -8.88 -4.86 13.42
CA THR A 188 -8.61 -6.19 12.88
C THR A 188 -8.20 -7.15 14.01
N PRO A 189 -8.22 -8.46 13.79
CA PRO A 189 -7.71 -9.44 14.77
C PRO A 189 -6.20 -9.34 15.05
N TRP A 190 -5.44 -8.55 14.25
CA TRP A 190 -3.98 -8.44 14.35
C TRP A 190 -3.51 -7.27 15.22
N ASP A 191 -4.41 -6.36 15.63
CA ASP A 191 -4.10 -5.19 16.48
C ASP A 191 -2.89 -4.39 15.95
N THR A 192 -3.00 -3.96 14.70
CA THR A 192 -1.93 -3.25 13.99
C THR A 192 -1.82 -1.78 14.40
N PRO A 193 -0.69 -1.08 14.11
CA PRO A 193 -0.42 0.25 14.65
C PRO A 193 -1.45 1.35 14.35
N ARG A 194 -2.11 1.28 13.19
CA ARG A 194 -2.99 2.36 12.71
C ARG A 194 -4.43 1.88 12.55
N GLU A 195 -4.98 1.30 13.60
CA GLU A 195 -6.37 0.89 13.68
C GLU A 195 -7.18 1.80 14.60
N LEU A 196 -8.40 2.11 14.19
CA LEU A 196 -9.33 2.97 14.91
C LEU A 196 -10.71 2.33 15.04
N ASP A 197 -11.48 2.81 16.02
CA ASP A 197 -12.90 2.48 16.12
C ASP A 197 -13.69 3.25 15.05
N GLU A 198 -14.83 2.70 14.62
CA GLU A 198 -15.61 3.26 13.49
C GLU A 198 -16.06 4.71 13.73
N ASP A 199 -16.44 5.06 14.95
CA ASP A 199 -16.83 6.42 15.32
C ASP A 199 -15.67 7.42 15.14
N GLU A 200 -14.44 6.99 15.42
CA GLU A 200 -13.25 7.80 15.23
C GLU A 200 -12.87 7.92 13.76
N ILE A 201 -12.96 6.82 12.99
CA ILE A 201 -12.79 6.84 11.52
C ILE A 201 -13.77 7.85 10.92
N TYR A 202 -15.05 7.73 11.23
CA TYR A 202 -16.07 8.65 10.72
C TYR A 202 -15.76 10.10 11.08
N SER A 203 -15.46 10.37 12.34
CA SER A 203 -15.17 11.71 12.85
C SER A 203 -13.96 12.35 12.18
N ARG A 204 -12.86 11.60 11.99
CA ARG A 204 -11.66 12.10 11.31
C ARG A 204 -11.91 12.36 9.84
N LEU A 205 -12.50 11.40 9.13
CA LEU A 205 -12.84 11.54 7.72
C LEU A 205 -13.86 12.67 7.48
N ARG A 206 -14.82 12.86 8.38
CA ARG A 206 -15.79 13.96 8.29
C ARG A 206 -15.09 15.32 8.34
N ARG A 207 -14.13 15.51 9.27
CA ARG A 207 -13.32 16.74 9.34
C ARG A 207 -12.53 17.02 8.07
N LEU A 208 -12.07 15.98 7.38
CA LEU A 208 -11.38 16.13 6.09
C LEU A 208 -12.36 16.50 4.98
N THR A 209 -13.49 15.82 4.90
CA THR A 209 -14.49 16.08 3.85
C THR A 209 -15.21 17.42 4.01
N ASP A 210 -15.31 17.96 5.22
CA ASP A 210 -15.84 19.30 5.48
C ASP A 210 -14.94 20.43 4.94
N GLN A 211 -13.68 20.13 4.57
CA GLN A 211 -12.76 21.08 3.94
C GLN A 211 -12.92 21.15 2.41
N LEU A 212 -13.65 20.20 1.82
CA LEU A 212 -13.80 20.12 0.37
C LEU A 212 -14.67 21.24 -0.19
N GLU A 213 -14.16 21.95 -1.20
CA GLU A 213 -14.94 22.94 -1.94
C GLU A 213 -15.93 22.28 -2.91
N THR A 214 -15.54 21.14 -3.48
CA THR A 214 -16.35 20.41 -4.44
C THR A 214 -16.46 18.91 -4.11
N PRO A 215 -17.15 18.54 -3.01
CA PRO A 215 -17.18 17.16 -2.51
C PRO A 215 -17.54 16.11 -3.57
N GLY A 216 -18.53 16.41 -4.41
CA GLY A 216 -18.95 15.52 -5.48
C GLY A 216 -17.95 15.36 -6.64
N ARG A 217 -16.80 16.06 -6.64
CA ARG A 217 -15.70 15.91 -7.59
C ARG A 217 -14.43 15.43 -6.93
N ALA A 218 -14.48 15.16 -5.64
CA ALA A 218 -13.34 14.68 -4.87
C ALA A 218 -12.94 13.24 -5.24
N ILE A 219 -11.70 12.93 -4.92
CA ILE A 219 -11.12 11.58 -4.93
C ILE A 219 -10.89 11.20 -3.47
N PHE A 220 -11.27 10.00 -3.10
CA PHE A 220 -10.91 9.42 -1.81
C PHE A 220 -9.77 8.42 -2.02
N ASN A 221 -8.70 8.56 -1.28
CA ASN A 221 -7.60 7.62 -1.13
C ASN A 221 -7.64 7.13 0.33
N ILE A 222 -8.43 6.12 0.60
CA ILE A 222 -8.70 5.59 1.93
C ILE A 222 -8.26 4.14 1.97
N HIS A 223 -7.31 3.80 2.86
CA HIS A 223 -6.72 2.48 2.90
C HIS A 223 -7.77 1.37 3.04
N VAL A 224 -8.59 1.42 4.10
CA VAL A 224 -9.63 0.42 4.32
C VAL A 224 -10.79 0.57 3.33
N PRO A 225 -11.29 -0.53 2.74
CA PRO A 225 -12.46 -0.50 1.85
C PRO A 225 -13.77 -0.30 2.61
N PRO A 226 -14.82 0.20 1.92
CA PRO A 226 -16.16 0.34 2.49
C PRO A 226 -16.82 -1.01 2.74
N TYR A 227 -17.50 -1.16 3.88
CA TYR A 227 -18.20 -2.38 4.31
C TYR A 227 -19.27 -2.84 3.30
N GLU A 228 -19.40 -4.16 3.10
CA GLU A 228 -20.36 -4.79 2.17
C GLU A 228 -20.31 -4.21 0.74
N SER A 229 -19.10 -3.93 0.27
CA SER A 229 -18.88 -3.35 -1.07
C SER A 229 -18.41 -4.34 -2.12
N SER A 230 -18.16 -5.59 -1.77
CA SER A 230 -17.43 -6.61 -2.53
C SER A 230 -15.92 -6.30 -2.74
N LEU A 231 -15.44 -5.17 -2.20
CA LEU A 231 -14.01 -4.83 -2.15
C LEU A 231 -13.39 -5.16 -0.80
N ASP A 232 -14.16 -5.77 0.09
CA ASP A 232 -13.87 -5.97 1.50
C ASP A 232 -14.11 -7.40 1.97
N THR A 233 -14.21 -8.34 1.06
CA THR A 233 -14.43 -9.76 1.38
C THR A 233 -13.11 -10.42 1.77
N ALA A 234 -13.00 -10.90 3.00
CA ALA A 234 -11.85 -11.64 3.50
C ALA A 234 -12.26 -12.98 4.13
N PHE A 235 -11.31 -13.86 4.35
CA PHE A 235 -11.54 -15.11 5.08
C PHE A 235 -11.71 -14.82 6.58
N GLU A 236 -12.82 -15.29 7.14
CA GLU A 236 -13.07 -15.21 8.59
C GLU A 236 -12.00 -15.99 9.37
N VAL A 237 -11.44 -15.38 10.40
CA VAL A 237 -10.49 -16.02 11.32
C VAL A 237 -11.09 -16.09 12.73
N ASP A 238 -10.73 -17.14 13.47
CA ASP A 238 -11.08 -17.31 14.89
C ASP A 238 -10.08 -16.55 15.81
N GLU A 239 -10.28 -16.63 17.12
CA GLU A 239 -9.42 -15.99 18.13
C GLU A 239 -7.97 -16.47 18.07
N GLU A 240 -7.70 -17.66 17.53
CA GLU A 240 -6.36 -18.19 17.32
C GLU A 240 -5.82 -17.90 15.90
N LEU A 241 -6.46 -17.01 15.13
CA LEU A 241 -6.10 -16.60 13.76
C LEU A 241 -6.13 -17.75 12.74
N ARG A 242 -6.99 -18.77 12.96
CA ARG A 242 -7.20 -19.86 12.02
C ARG A 242 -8.44 -19.60 11.19
N TYR A 243 -8.43 -20.02 9.93
CA TYR A 243 -9.60 -19.87 9.06
C TYR A 243 -10.83 -20.63 9.60
N VAL A 244 -11.94 -19.92 9.72
CA VAL A 244 -13.24 -20.53 10.03
C VAL A 244 -13.74 -21.28 8.81
N MET A 245 -14.02 -22.58 8.98
CA MET A 245 -14.46 -23.46 7.89
C MET A 245 -15.98 -23.63 7.92
N LYS A 246 -16.67 -23.36 6.80
CA LYS A 246 -18.09 -23.65 6.60
C LYS A 246 -18.28 -24.49 5.34
N GLY A 247 -18.90 -25.65 5.48
CA GLY A 247 -19.10 -26.59 4.35
C GLY A 247 -17.80 -27.10 3.70
N GLY A 248 -16.70 -27.19 4.47
CA GLY A 248 -15.40 -27.69 3.99
C GLY A 248 -14.58 -26.63 3.21
N ARG A 249 -14.98 -25.36 3.23
CA ARG A 249 -14.26 -24.24 2.62
C ARG A 249 -14.05 -23.12 3.64
N PRO A 250 -13.00 -22.30 3.52
CA PRO A 250 -12.87 -21.07 4.29
C PRO A 250 -14.13 -20.22 4.11
N HIS A 251 -14.62 -19.68 5.22
CA HIS A 251 -15.79 -18.80 5.20
C HIS A 251 -15.37 -17.37 4.89
N GLU A 252 -16.02 -16.77 3.92
CA GLU A 252 -15.79 -15.38 3.53
C GLU A 252 -16.80 -14.46 4.23
N VAL A 253 -16.30 -13.31 4.72
CA VAL A 253 -17.10 -12.28 5.39
C VAL A 253 -16.69 -10.89 4.94
N PRO A 254 -17.59 -9.90 4.95
CA PRO A 254 -17.21 -8.51 4.75
C PRO A 254 -16.47 -8.00 5.99
N THR A 255 -15.32 -7.33 5.78
CA THR A 255 -14.43 -6.84 6.84
C THR A 255 -14.08 -5.35 6.71
N GLY A 256 -14.67 -4.67 5.73
CA GLY A 256 -14.46 -3.24 5.51
C GLY A 256 -15.08 -2.35 6.59
N SER A 257 -14.90 -1.05 6.46
CA SER A 257 -15.38 -0.06 7.43
C SER A 257 -16.80 0.42 7.11
N PRO A 258 -17.79 0.25 8.02
CA PRO A 258 -19.09 0.90 7.96
C PRO A 258 -19.01 2.42 7.90
N ALA A 259 -18.08 3.04 8.63
CA ALA A 259 -17.87 4.49 8.63
C ALA A 259 -17.44 5.01 7.25
N VAL A 260 -16.52 4.31 6.58
CA VAL A 260 -16.10 4.63 5.21
C VAL A 260 -17.26 4.46 4.23
N ARG A 261 -18.06 3.40 4.38
CA ARG A 261 -19.26 3.16 3.57
C ARG A 261 -20.26 4.31 3.72
N GLN A 262 -20.59 4.67 4.95
CA GLN A 262 -21.51 5.78 5.25
C GLN A 262 -21.02 7.09 4.65
N LEU A 263 -19.74 7.42 4.82
CA LEU A 263 -19.19 8.67 4.31
C LEU A 263 -19.21 8.73 2.78
N ILE A 264 -18.92 7.64 2.09
CA ILE A 264 -19.03 7.59 0.62
C ILE A 264 -20.49 7.80 0.18
N GLU A 265 -21.46 7.23 0.89
CA GLU A 265 -22.89 7.40 0.60
C GLU A 265 -23.36 8.85 0.83
N GLU A 266 -22.82 9.53 1.83
CA GLU A 266 -23.16 10.92 2.13
C GLU A 266 -22.51 11.93 1.16
N VAL A 267 -21.20 11.76 0.90
CA VAL A 267 -20.41 12.72 0.13
C VAL A 267 -20.51 12.48 -1.37
N GLN A 268 -20.63 11.22 -1.78
CA GLN A 268 -20.68 10.81 -3.18
C GLN A 268 -19.51 11.36 -4.01
N PRO A 269 -18.24 11.11 -3.62
CA PRO A 269 -17.08 11.53 -4.42
C PRO A 269 -17.11 10.92 -5.82
N LEU A 270 -16.27 11.39 -6.74
CA LEU A 270 -16.16 10.79 -8.07
C LEU A 270 -15.56 9.38 -8.03
N LEU A 271 -14.52 9.22 -7.20
CA LEU A 271 -13.68 8.05 -7.15
C LEU A 271 -13.31 7.77 -5.69
N SER A 272 -13.29 6.50 -5.31
CA SER A 272 -12.76 6.04 -4.04
C SER A 272 -11.77 4.89 -4.31
N LEU A 273 -10.56 5.02 -3.79
CA LEU A 273 -9.45 4.10 -4.00
C LEU A 273 -9.11 3.43 -2.67
N HIS A 274 -8.99 2.12 -2.66
CA HIS A 274 -8.81 1.30 -1.46
C HIS A 274 -7.76 0.20 -1.68
N GLY A 275 -7.20 -0.31 -0.58
CA GLY A 275 -6.33 -1.47 -0.49
C GLY A 275 -6.78 -2.39 0.64
N HIS A 276 -5.87 -2.77 1.54
CA HIS A 276 -6.07 -3.50 2.79
C HIS A 276 -6.53 -4.96 2.62
N ILE A 277 -7.54 -5.24 1.83
CA ILE A 277 -8.04 -6.59 1.58
C ILE A 277 -7.50 -7.08 0.24
N HIS A 278 -6.39 -7.82 0.30
CA HIS A 278 -5.58 -8.23 -0.86
C HIS A 278 -6.36 -9.08 -1.85
N GLU A 279 -7.19 -10.00 -1.36
CA GLU A 279 -7.98 -10.93 -2.16
C GLU A 279 -9.22 -10.30 -2.81
N SER A 280 -9.64 -9.12 -2.35
CA SER A 280 -10.87 -8.44 -2.83
C SER A 280 -10.63 -7.50 -3.99
N LYS A 281 -9.86 -7.96 -4.99
CA LYS A 281 -9.62 -7.22 -6.22
C LYS A 281 -10.93 -6.97 -6.98
N GLY A 282 -11.26 -5.68 -7.20
CA GLY A 282 -12.51 -5.38 -7.89
C GLY A 282 -12.76 -3.90 -8.13
N VAL A 283 -13.87 -3.64 -8.79
CA VAL A 283 -14.46 -2.32 -9.01
C VAL A 283 -15.95 -2.41 -8.75
N THR A 284 -16.47 -1.50 -7.95
CA THR A 284 -17.91 -1.42 -7.64
C THR A 284 -18.42 0.00 -7.71
N ARG A 285 -19.72 0.19 -7.52
CA ARG A 285 -20.35 1.50 -7.42
C ARG A 285 -21.15 1.63 -6.13
N ILE A 286 -20.92 2.74 -5.44
CA ILE A 286 -21.71 3.15 -4.28
C ILE A 286 -22.41 4.45 -4.63
N GLY A 287 -23.69 4.35 -5.01
CA GLY A 287 -24.37 5.46 -5.63
C GLY A 287 -23.70 5.87 -6.96
N ARG A 288 -23.23 7.12 -7.06
CA ARG A 288 -22.46 7.60 -8.24
C ARG A 288 -20.97 7.32 -8.16
N THR A 289 -20.45 7.06 -6.98
CA THR A 289 -19.01 6.85 -6.72
C THR A 289 -18.52 5.56 -7.36
N VAL A 290 -17.42 5.62 -8.11
CA VAL A 290 -16.65 4.44 -8.53
C VAL A 290 -15.68 4.10 -7.41
N ALA A 291 -15.79 2.91 -6.81
CA ALA A 291 -14.88 2.42 -5.78
C ALA A 291 -14.01 1.29 -6.35
N ILE A 292 -12.71 1.31 -6.05
CA ILE A 292 -11.72 0.40 -6.62
C ILE A 292 -10.80 -0.13 -5.52
N ASN A 293 -10.60 -1.45 -5.49
CA ASN A 293 -9.49 -2.12 -4.81
C ASN A 293 -8.73 -2.95 -5.86
N PRO A 294 -7.47 -2.66 -6.17
CA PRO A 294 -6.72 -3.42 -7.18
C PRO A 294 -6.29 -4.79 -6.68
N GLY A 295 -6.42 -5.08 -5.37
CA GLY A 295 -5.85 -6.25 -4.73
C GLY A 295 -4.33 -6.14 -4.56
N SER A 296 -3.71 -7.23 -4.07
CA SER A 296 -2.26 -7.30 -3.94
C SER A 296 -1.74 -8.72 -4.08
N ASP A 297 -0.64 -8.89 -4.84
CA ASP A 297 0.17 -10.11 -4.96
C ASP A 297 1.67 -9.79 -4.75
N TYR A 298 1.96 -8.91 -3.79
CA TYR A 298 3.31 -8.42 -3.53
C TYR A 298 4.32 -9.54 -3.25
N GLY A 299 3.88 -10.61 -2.58
CA GLY A 299 4.73 -11.74 -2.20
C GLY A 299 5.34 -12.48 -3.39
N SER A 300 4.67 -12.46 -4.54
CA SER A 300 5.16 -12.98 -5.82
C SER A 300 5.96 -11.94 -6.62
N GLY A 301 6.10 -10.73 -6.09
CA GLY A 301 6.72 -9.59 -6.78
C GLY A 301 5.87 -9.04 -7.93
N HIS A 302 4.58 -9.38 -7.99
CA HIS A 302 3.63 -8.78 -8.92
C HIS A 302 2.99 -7.56 -8.29
N LEU A 303 3.02 -6.43 -9.01
CA LEU A 303 2.30 -5.23 -8.62
C LEU A 303 0.90 -5.26 -9.24
N ASP A 304 -0.11 -5.42 -8.40
CA ASP A 304 -1.47 -5.12 -8.78
C ASP A 304 -1.74 -3.62 -8.66
N GLY A 305 -2.44 -3.06 -9.63
CA GLY A 305 -2.74 -1.63 -9.65
C GLY A 305 -3.94 -1.30 -10.52
N CYS A 306 -4.28 -0.02 -10.54
CA CYS A 306 -5.36 0.49 -11.40
C CYS A 306 -4.93 1.79 -12.09
N LEU A 307 -5.07 1.84 -13.40
CA LEU A 307 -4.99 3.08 -14.17
C LEU A 307 -6.38 3.69 -14.30
N VAL A 308 -6.56 4.91 -13.77
CA VAL A 308 -7.84 5.63 -13.80
C VAL A 308 -7.72 6.90 -14.62
N HIS A 309 -8.65 7.11 -15.51
CA HIS A 309 -8.78 8.33 -16.30
C HIS A 309 -9.96 9.15 -15.77
N ILE A 310 -9.69 10.37 -15.30
CA ILE A 310 -10.66 11.22 -14.61
C ILE A 310 -10.83 12.52 -15.39
N ALA A 311 -12.06 12.81 -15.83
CA ALA A 311 -12.46 14.12 -16.33
C ALA A 311 -12.98 14.99 -15.16
N ALA A 312 -13.23 16.25 -15.39
CA ALA A 312 -13.64 17.19 -14.34
C ALA A 312 -14.87 16.76 -13.50
N ASP A 313 -15.74 15.90 -14.06
CA ASP A 313 -17.04 15.54 -13.47
C ASP A 313 -17.34 14.03 -13.45
N ARG A 314 -16.42 13.21 -13.94
CA ARG A 314 -16.63 11.76 -14.01
C ARG A 314 -15.34 10.97 -14.16
N VAL A 315 -15.35 9.73 -13.72
CA VAL A 315 -14.40 8.69 -14.13
C VAL A 315 -14.72 8.30 -15.57
N VAL A 316 -13.76 8.45 -16.47
CA VAL A 316 -13.92 8.15 -17.91
C VAL A 316 -13.68 6.67 -18.19
N ASN A 317 -12.56 6.15 -17.67
CA ASN A 317 -12.15 4.76 -17.77
C ASN A 317 -11.35 4.35 -16.55
N HIS A 318 -11.34 3.07 -16.27
CA HIS A 318 -10.44 2.43 -15.30
C HIS A 318 -9.99 1.08 -15.85
N TYR A 319 -8.75 0.69 -15.52
CA TYR A 319 -8.14 -0.57 -15.96
C TYR A 319 -7.39 -1.18 -14.78
N LEU A 320 -7.84 -2.33 -14.29
CA LEU A 320 -7.05 -3.14 -13.38
C LEU A 320 -5.89 -3.75 -14.17
N VAL A 321 -4.69 -3.64 -13.65
CA VAL A 321 -3.46 -4.11 -14.29
C VAL A 321 -2.64 -4.90 -13.29
N SER A 322 -1.82 -5.83 -13.78
CA SER A 322 -0.86 -6.61 -12.99
C SER A 322 0.44 -6.71 -13.79
N GLY A 323 1.58 -6.62 -13.12
CA GLY A 323 2.87 -6.67 -13.80
C GLY A 323 4.07 -6.98 -12.90
#